data_941d89c67266c743e1f9489a95f4b6e9
#
_entry.id   941d89c67266c743e1f9489a95f4b6e9
#
_cell.length_a   1.000
_cell.length_b   1.000
_cell.length_c   1.000
_cell.angle_alpha   90.00
_cell.angle_beta   90.00
_cell.angle_gamma   90.00
#
_symmetry.space_group_name_H-M   'P 1'
#
loop_
_entity.id
_entity.type
_entity.pdbx_description
1 polymer ?
#
loop_
_entity_poly.entity_id
_entity_poly.type
_entity_poly.pdbx_seq_one_letter_code
_entity_poly.pdbx_strand_id
1 'polypeptide(L)'
;IVRDMVNILDEKPEYDIVAAYQDRRNEGKVLSFFKKSFYKVINKLSKVTLQPDASDFRTFRRSVRDSILELTEYHRFSKGIFAWVGYSTCFIPYTACERANGTTKWSFWKLFNYAVEGIIGYSTAPLRLATLFGTVSGIAAIVYLIAVIIEKLTRGIAVPGYATIIVLLLLFSSIQLFCIGIIGEYVGRNFEQSKNRPIYIAKEVIGEEKA
;
A
#
# COMPACT_ATOMS: atom_id res chain seq x y z
N ILE A 1 -7.24 29.71 -2.98
CA ILE A 1 -6.51 28.60 -2.36
C ILE A 1 -5.06 28.49 -2.85
N VAL A 2 -4.76 28.57 -4.18
CA VAL A 2 -3.36 28.54 -4.68
C VAL A 2 -2.55 29.68 -4.09
N ARG A 3 -3.12 30.90 -4.11
CA ARG A 3 -2.50 32.09 -3.55
C ARG A 3 -2.22 31.93 -2.05
N ASP A 4 -3.17 31.36 -1.32
CA ASP A 4 -3.03 31.14 0.12
C ASP A 4 -1.93 30.12 0.41
N MET A 5 -1.82 29.05 -0.41
CA MET A 5 -0.75 28.05 -0.29
C MET A 5 0.63 28.68 -0.53
N VAL A 6 0.76 29.56 -1.53
CA VAL A 6 2.03 30.25 -1.79
C VAL A 6 2.36 31.20 -0.65
N ASN A 7 1.40 32.01 -0.20
CA ASN A 7 1.60 32.93 0.93
C ASN A 7 2.06 32.18 2.19
N ILE A 8 1.48 31.00 2.48
CA ILE A 8 1.90 30.18 3.63
C ILE A 8 3.37 29.74 3.50
N LEU A 9 3.81 29.34 2.31
CA LEU A 9 5.21 28.99 2.10
C LEU A 9 6.16 30.19 2.24
N ASP A 10 5.71 31.39 1.86
CA ASP A 10 6.52 32.61 1.94
C ASP A 10 6.59 33.13 3.39
N GLU A 11 5.46 33.12 4.11
CA GLU A 11 5.36 33.62 5.49
C GLU A 11 5.92 32.66 6.53
N LYS A 12 5.89 31.34 6.24
CA LYS A 12 6.26 30.27 7.19
C LYS A 12 7.38 29.41 6.62
N PRO A 13 8.63 29.81 6.81
CA PRO A 13 9.79 29.11 6.25
C PRO A 13 10.00 27.70 6.84
N GLU A 14 9.35 27.37 7.96
CA GLU A 14 9.37 26.04 8.57
C GLU A 14 8.64 24.96 7.76
N TYR A 15 7.80 25.37 6.79
CA TYR A 15 7.09 24.46 5.91
C TYR A 15 7.72 24.42 4.51
N ASP A 16 7.86 23.23 3.99
CA ASP A 16 8.35 22.96 2.63
C ASP A 16 7.23 22.61 1.66
N ILE A 17 6.11 22.08 2.21
CA ILE A 17 4.94 21.62 1.46
C ILE A 17 3.69 22.22 2.08
N VAL A 18 2.77 22.71 1.25
CA VAL A 18 1.39 22.99 1.66
C VAL A 18 0.48 22.08 0.86
N ALA A 19 -0.27 21.23 1.54
CA ALA A 19 -1.17 20.26 0.96
C ALA A 19 -2.62 20.54 1.33
N ALA A 20 -3.52 20.48 0.37
CA ALA A 20 -4.93 20.64 0.64
C ALA A 20 -5.57 19.31 1.06
N TYR A 21 -6.48 19.35 2.04
CA TYR A 21 -7.35 18.21 2.35
C TYR A 21 -8.82 18.61 2.25
N GLN A 22 -9.66 17.66 1.85
CA GLN A 22 -11.07 17.91 1.67
C GLN A 22 -11.80 17.78 3.01
N ASP A 23 -12.32 18.91 3.55
CA ASP A 23 -12.97 18.98 4.86
C ASP A 23 -14.33 18.23 4.87
N ARG A 24 -15.12 18.35 3.81
CA ARG A 24 -16.43 17.70 3.71
C ARG A 24 -16.52 16.87 2.43
N ARG A 25 -16.69 15.58 2.58
CA ARG A 25 -17.01 14.65 1.49
C ARG A 25 -18.40 14.06 1.69
N ASN A 26 -19.28 14.31 0.75
CA ASN A 26 -20.58 13.66 0.70
C ASN A 26 -20.43 12.25 0.11
N GLU A 27 -19.84 11.33 0.90
CA GLU A 27 -19.59 9.95 0.50
C GLU A 27 -20.53 8.99 1.25
N GLY A 28 -20.91 7.90 0.57
CA GLY A 28 -21.69 6.84 1.21
C GLY A 28 -20.98 6.24 2.43
N LYS A 29 -21.73 5.89 3.48
CA LYS A 29 -21.22 5.37 4.76
C LYS A 29 -20.26 4.17 4.59
N VAL A 30 -20.55 3.28 3.63
CA VAL A 30 -19.74 2.10 3.32
C VAL A 30 -18.36 2.51 2.80
N LEU A 31 -18.30 3.43 1.83
CA LEU A 31 -17.04 3.91 1.26
C LEU A 31 -16.19 4.64 2.30
N SER A 32 -16.83 5.46 3.15
CA SER A 32 -16.17 6.15 4.26
C SER A 32 -15.55 5.16 5.26
N PHE A 33 -16.27 4.07 5.60
CA PHE A 33 -15.75 3.02 6.47
C PHE A 33 -14.52 2.32 5.87
N PHE A 34 -14.56 1.94 4.58
CA PHE A 34 -13.42 1.32 3.89
C PHE A 34 -12.21 2.25 3.84
N LYS A 35 -12.41 3.53 3.54
CA LYS A 35 -11.31 4.53 3.55
C LYS A 35 -10.67 4.67 4.92
N LYS A 36 -11.48 4.85 5.98
CA LYS A 36 -10.97 4.94 7.36
C LYS A 36 -10.19 3.70 7.76
N SER A 37 -10.72 2.52 7.42
CA SER A 37 -10.04 1.24 7.67
C SER A 37 -8.72 1.15 6.91
N PHE A 38 -8.68 1.54 5.64
CA PHE A 38 -7.46 1.59 4.84
C PHE A 38 -6.40 2.50 5.48
N TYR A 39 -6.73 3.76 5.82
CA TYR A 39 -5.78 4.66 6.45
C TYR A 39 -5.29 4.15 7.82
N LYS A 40 -6.18 3.54 8.60
CA LYS A 40 -5.82 2.92 9.88
C LYS A 40 -4.82 1.77 9.69
N VAL A 41 -5.07 0.91 8.70
CA VAL A 41 -4.21 -0.24 8.40
C VAL A 41 -2.88 0.23 7.84
N ILE A 42 -2.85 1.08 6.82
CA ILE A 42 -1.60 1.52 6.20
C ILE A 42 -0.73 2.31 7.18
N ASN A 43 -1.30 3.21 7.98
CA ASN A 43 -0.55 3.98 8.97
C ASN A 43 -0.01 3.12 10.12
N LYS A 44 -0.64 1.96 10.39
CA LYS A 44 -0.13 1.01 11.38
C LYS A 44 0.97 0.10 10.81
N LEU A 45 0.88 -0.25 9.53
CA LEU A 45 1.75 -1.23 8.88
C LEU A 45 2.91 -0.60 8.10
N SER A 46 2.75 0.64 7.67
CA SER A 46 3.75 1.39 6.92
C SER A 46 4.71 2.16 7.82
N LYS A 47 5.89 2.43 7.32
CA LYS A 47 6.87 3.33 7.98
C LYS A 47 6.54 4.80 7.77
N VAL A 48 5.61 5.12 6.88
CA VAL A 48 5.17 6.49 6.59
C VAL A 48 3.75 6.72 7.08
N THR A 49 3.48 7.90 7.61
CA THR A 49 2.14 8.28 8.06
C THR A 49 1.44 9.06 6.95
N LEU A 50 0.36 8.50 6.43
CA LEU A 50 -0.48 9.13 5.43
C LEU A 50 -1.58 9.95 6.09
N GLN A 51 -1.69 11.22 5.72
CA GLN A 51 -2.80 12.07 6.16
C GLN A 51 -4.09 11.62 5.49
N PRO A 52 -5.13 11.27 6.26
CA PRO A 52 -6.46 10.98 5.71
C PRO A 52 -7.00 12.16 4.91
N ASP A 53 -7.74 11.87 3.84
CA ASP A 53 -8.39 12.86 2.97
C ASP A 53 -7.47 13.90 2.31
N ALA A 54 -6.14 13.78 2.46
CA ALA A 54 -5.21 14.61 1.74
C ALA A 54 -5.42 14.48 0.22
N SER A 55 -5.52 15.63 -0.45
CA SER A 55 -5.61 15.73 -1.90
C SER A 55 -4.21 15.65 -2.53
N ASP A 56 -4.17 15.34 -3.82
CA ASP A 56 -2.94 15.51 -4.62
C ASP A 56 -2.68 16.99 -4.97
N PHE A 57 -3.61 17.87 -4.60
CA PHE A 57 -3.47 19.31 -4.79
C PHE A 57 -2.55 19.89 -3.71
N ARG A 58 -1.33 20.26 -4.12
CA ARG A 58 -0.29 20.74 -3.21
C ARG A 58 0.67 21.71 -3.90
N THR A 59 1.25 22.58 -3.10
CA THR A 59 2.33 23.50 -3.49
C THR A 59 3.55 23.14 -2.65
N PHE A 60 4.75 23.17 -3.23
CA PHE A 60 5.97 22.81 -2.53
C PHE A 60 7.18 23.56 -3.09
N ARG A 61 8.23 23.66 -2.26
CA ARG A 61 9.48 24.28 -2.61
C ARG A 61 10.26 23.49 -3.66
N ARG A 62 11.19 24.17 -4.33
CA ARG A 62 12.05 23.56 -5.36
C ARG A 62 12.86 22.39 -4.82
N SER A 63 13.37 22.48 -3.58
CA SER A 63 14.08 21.39 -2.91
C SER A 63 13.27 20.08 -2.84
N VAL A 64 11.98 20.18 -2.53
CA VAL A 64 11.08 19.02 -2.52
C VAL A 64 10.92 18.42 -3.92
N ARG A 65 10.78 19.27 -4.95
CA ARG A 65 10.72 18.82 -6.34
C ARG A 65 11.99 18.03 -6.71
N ASP A 66 13.15 18.58 -6.40
CA ASP A 66 14.42 17.97 -6.76
C ASP A 66 14.58 16.61 -6.09
N SER A 67 14.28 16.50 -4.80
CA SER A 67 14.27 15.22 -4.09
C SER A 67 13.28 14.20 -4.66
N ILE A 68 12.10 14.64 -5.12
CA ILE A 68 11.11 13.74 -5.75
C ILE A 68 11.55 13.27 -7.14
N LEU A 69 12.29 14.11 -7.87
CA LEU A 69 12.83 13.75 -9.18
C LEU A 69 13.97 12.74 -9.11
N GLU A 70 14.70 12.68 -7.98
CA GLU A 70 15.71 11.64 -7.73
C GLU A 70 15.10 10.25 -7.50
N LEU A 71 13.82 10.18 -7.14
CA LEU A 71 13.13 8.89 -6.94
C LEU A 71 12.76 8.26 -8.29
N THR A 72 13.38 7.13 -8.60
CA THR A 72 13.21 6.40 -9.87
C THR A 72 12.20 5.25 -9.77
N GLU A 73 11.32 5.27 -8.76
CA GLU A 73 10.33 4.22 -8.54
C GLU A 73 9.38 4.09 -9.75
N TYR A 74 9.20 2.86 -10.25
CA TYR A 74 8.26 2.58 -11.34
C TYR A 74 6.81 2.69 -10.85
N HIS A 75 6.51 2.09 -9.70
CA HIS A 75 5.19 2.16 -9.06
C HIS A 75 5.09 3.40 -8.15
N ARG A 76 4.66 4.51 -8.72
CA ARG A 76 4.58 5.79 -8.00
C ARG A 76 3.24 5.97 -7.29
N PHE A 77 3.23 5.75 -5.98
CA PHE A 77 2.11 6.11 -5.12
C PHE A 77 2.35 7.51 -4.54
N SER A 78 1.82 8.56 -5.17
CA SER A 78 2.14 9.96 -4.88
C SER A 78 2.01 10.32 -3.41
N LYS A 79 0.94 9.90 -2.72
CA LYS A 79 0.75 10.17 -1.29
C LYS A 79 1.85 9.57 -0.42
N GLY A 80 2.30 8.37 -0.76
CA GLY A 80 3.40 7.71 -0.08
C GLY A 80 4.74 8.39 -0.32
N ILE A 81 5.03 8.79 -1.56
CA ILE A 81 6.26 9.50 -1.94
C ILE A 81 6.41 10.78 -1.12
N PHE A 82 5.37 11.63 -1.09
CA PHE A 82 5.41 12.88 -0.33
C PHE A 82 5.54 12.67 1.18
N ALA A 83 4.97 11.61 1.73
CA ALA A 83 5.15 11.26 3.13
C ALA A 83 6.55 10.68 3.42
N TRP A 84 7.12 9.96 2.46
CA TRP A 84 8.43 9.30 2.60
C TRP A 84 9.60 10.28 2.55
N VAL A 85 9.55 11.30 1.71
CA VAL A 85 10.62 12.32 1.62
C VAL A 85 10.76 13.14 2.90
N GLY A 86 9.76 13.14 3.79
CA GLY A 86 9.87 13.63 5.17
C GLY A 86 9.92 15.15 5.32
N TYR A 87 9.61 15.91 4.29
CA TYR A 87 9.54 17.37 4.36
C TYR A 87 8.37 17.87 5.20
N SER A 88 8.58 19.01 5.85
CA SER A 88 7.58 19.64 6.70
C SER A 88 6.35 20.06 5.91
N THR A 89 5.17 19.51 6.25
CA THR A 89 3.93 19.70 5.50
C THR A 89 2.87 20.42 6.33
N CYS A 90 2.39 21.56 5.84
CA CYS A 90 1.20 22.23 6.35
C CYS A 90 -0.04 21.74 5.62
N PHE A 91 -1.09 21.35 6.34
CA PHE A 91 -2.35 20.90 5.75
C PHE A 91 -3.42 21.98 5.90
N ILE A 92 -4.03 22.39 4.78
CA ILE A 92 -5.11 23.36 4.76
C ILE A 92 -6.43 22.74 4.27
N PRO A 93 -7.57 23.07 4.89
CA PRO A 93 -8.85 22.56 4.45
C PRO A 93 -9.30 23.27 3.16
N TYR A 94 -9.95 22.52 2.28
CA TYR A 94 -10.69 23.11 1.17
C TYR A 94 -12.05 22.44 0.99
N THR A 95 -13.01 23.21 0.57
CA THR A 95 -14.31 22.70 0.16
C THR A 95 -14.30 22.43 -1.33
N ALA A 96 -14.47 21.18 -1.73
CA ALA A 96 -14.56 20.85 -3.14
C ALA A 96 -15.87 21.36 -3.72
N CYS A 97 -15.80 22.11 -4.82
CA CYS A 97 -16.99 22.45 -5.60
C CYS A 97 -17.60 21.16 -6.19
N GLU A 98 -18.91 21.12 -6.27
CA GLU A 98 -19.61 20.04 -6.97
C GLU A 98 -19.14 19.98 -8.42
N ARG A 99 -19.00 18.77 -8.95
CA ARG A 99 -18.60 18.59 -10.34
C ARG A 99 -19.70 19.14 -11.24
N ALA A 100 -19.34 20.06 -12.14
CA ALA A 100 -20.28 20.61 -13.11
C ALA A 100 -20.87 19.51 -14.02
N ASN A 101 -20.08 18.47 -14.35
CA ASN A 101 -20.52 17.35 -15.17
C ASN A 101 -19.72 16.07 -14.83
N GLY A 102 -20.39 14.91 -14.97
CA GLY A 102 -19.78 13.58 -14.88
C GLY A 102 -19.92 12.89 -13.53
N THR A 103 -19.86 11.56 -13.58
CA THR A 103 -19.89 10.67 -12.42
C THR A 103 -18.48 10.20 -12.06
N THR A 104 -18.31 9.68 -10.84
CA THR A 104 -17.03 9.12 -10.42
C THR A 104 -16.65 7.89 -11.27
N LYS A 105 -15.43 7.89 -11.83
CA LYS A 105 -14.86 6.75 -12.58
C LYS A 105 -14.22 5.69 -11.66
N TRP A 106 -14.23 5.92 -10.36
CA TRP A 106 -13.66 5.02 -9.38
C TRP A 106 -14.68 3.93 -9.03
N SER A 107 -14.43 2.69 -9.45
CA SER A 107 -15.14 1.51 -8.99
C SER A 107 -14.52 0.99 -7.69
N PHE A 108 -15.26 0.15 -6.95
CA PHE A 108 -14.78 -0.52 -5.75
C PHE A 108 -13.47 -1.29 -6.00
N TRP A 109 -13.36 -2.04 -7.11
CA TRP A 109 -12.17 -2.79 -7.48
C TRP A 109 -10.95 -1.90 -7.76
N LYS A 110 -11.15 -0.76 -8.40
CA LYS A 110 -10.07 0.21 -8.60
C LYS A 110 -9.55 0.79 -7.29
N LEU A 111 -10.46 1.09 -6.36
CA LEU A 111 -10.09 1.55 -5.02
C LEU A 111 -9.36 0.47 -4.22
N PHE A 112 -9.83 -0.77 -4.30
CA PHE A 112 -9.21 -1.91 -3.64
C PHE A 112 -7.79 -2.14 -4.17
N ASN A 113 -7.60 -2.20 -5.49
CA ASN A 113 -6.28 -2.37 -6.11
C ASN A 113 -5.34 -1.22 -5.70
N TYR A 114 -5.83 0.02 -5.74
CA TYR A 114 -5.04 1.19 -5.30
C TYR A 114 -4.63 1.08 -3.82
N ALA A 115 -5.50 0.55 -2.96
CA ALA A 115 -5.18 0.30 -1.56
C ALA A 115 -4.12 -0.80 -1.39
N VAL A 116 -4.23 -1.88 -2.15
CA VAL A 116 -3.23 -2.98 -2.18
C VAL A 116 -1.89 -2.45 -2.66
N GLU A 117 -1.86 -1.67 -3.74
CA GLU A 117 -0.64 -1.02 -4.24
C GLU A 117 0.04 -0.15 -3.19
N GLY A 118 -0.74 0.67 -2.46
CA GLY A 118 -0.21 1.49 -1.38
C GLY A 118 0.37 0.67 -0.22
N ILE A 119 -0.29 -0.42 0.18
CA ILE A 119 0.19 -1.30 1.25
C ILE A 119 1.47 -2.02 0.84
N ILE A 120 1.51 -2.61 -0.35
CA ILE A 120 2.67 -3.38 -0.82
C ILE A 120 3.86 -2.45 -1.10
N GLY A 121 3.61 -1.23 -1.62
CA GLY A 121 4.68 -0.27 -1.92
C GLY A 121 5.39 0.27 -0.68
N TYR A 122 4.68 0.41 0.45
CA TYR A 122 5.22 1.08 1.64
C TYR A 122 5.25 0.20 2.90
N SER A 123 4.92 -1.08 2.80
CA SER A 123 4.88 -2.00 3.94
C SER A 123 5.34 -3.40 3.57
N THR A 124 6.12 -4.03 4.45
CA THR A 124 6.46 -5.46 4.37
C THR A 124 5.53 -6.33 5.23
N ALA A 125 4.45 -5.76 5.75
CA ALA A 125 3.52 -6.48 6.63
C ALA A 125 2.87 -7.71 5.96
N PRO A 126 2.47 -7.69 4.67
CA PRO A 126 1.97 -8.90 4.00
C PRO A 126 2.99 -10.05 4.00
N LEU A 127 4.30 -9.77 3.83
CA LEU A 127 5.34 -10.78 3.93
C LEU A 127 5.47 -11.35 5.35
N ARG A 128 5.38 -10.49 6.37
CA ARG A 128 5.39 -10.93 7.78
C ARG A 128 4.19 -11.79 8.12
N LEU A 129 3.01 -11.50 7.55
CA LEU A 129 1.83 -12.35 7.70
C LEU A 129 2.06 -13.72 7.07
N ALA A 130 2.65 -13.80 5.88
CA ALA A 130 2.99 -15.07 5.25
C ALA A 130 3.96 -15.88 6.13
N THR A 131 4.99 -15.24 6.69
CA THR A 131 5.92 -15.87 7.64
C THR A 131 5.19 -16.37 8.90
N LEU A 132 4.29 -15.56 9.48
CA LEU A 132 3.51 -15.93 10.65
C LEU A 132 2.63 -17.17 10.37
N PHE A 133 1.90 -17.18 9.26
CA PHE A 133 1.08 -18.33 8.86
C PHE A 133 1.92 -19.59 8.66
N GLY A 134 3.07 -19.46 7.98
CA GLY A 134 4.01 -20.57 7.80
C GLY A 134 4.54 -21.11 9.13
N THR A 135 4.94 -20.22 10.04
CA THR A 135 5.45 -20.61 11.35
C THR A 135 4.38 -21.29 12.21
N VAL A 136 3.17 -20.71 12.30
CA VAL A 136 2.08 -21.27 13.10
C VAL A 136 1.65 -22.63 12.56
N SER A 137 1.48 -22.75 11.23
CA SER A 137 1.12 -24.03 10.62
C SER A 137 2.23 -25.09 10.75
N GLY A 138 3.50 -24.67 10.68
CA GLY A 138 4.65 -25.55 10.90
C GLY A 138 4.69 -26.11 12.34
N ILE A 139 4.49 -25.25 13.34
CA ILE A 139 4.41 -25.68 14.76
C ILE A 139 3.22 -26.63 14.96
N ALA A 140 2.05 -26.29 14.42
CA ALA A 140 0.86 -27.14 14.52
C ALA A 140 1.09 -28.53 13.89
N ALA A 141 1.76 -28.57 12.72
CA ALA A 141 2.12 -29.81 12.06
C ALA A 141 3.06 -30.68 12.92
N ILE A 142 4.07 -30.09 13.55
CA ILE A 142 5.01 -30.80 14.44
C ILE A 142 4.27 -31.37 15.66
N VAL A 143 3.41 -30.54 16.29
CA VAL A 143 2.61 -31.01 17.45
C VAL A 143 1.70 -32.17 17.05
N TYR A 144 1.01 -32.06 15.90
CA TYR A 144 0.16 -33.13 15.39
C TYR A 144 0.95 -34.39 15.06
N LEU A 145 2.12 -34.26 14.42
CA LEU A 145 3.01 -35.39 14.13
C LEU A 145 3.40 -36.15 15.41
N ILE A 146 3.81 -35.42 16.45
CA ILE A 146 4.18 -36.02 17.75
C ILE A 146 2.99 -36.77 18.37
N ALA A 147 1.79 -36.14 18.33
CA ALA A 147 0.57 -36.76 18.86
C ALA A 147 0.25 -38.07 18.14
N VAL A 148 0.33 -38.12 16.81
CA VAL A 148 0.09 -39.33 16.00
C VAL A 148 1.11 -40.42 16.29
N ILE A 149 2.39 -40.07 16.48
CA ILE A 149 3.44 -41.05 16.85
C ILE A 149 3.14 -41.64 18.21
N ILE A 150 2.81 -40.83 19.22
CA ILE A 150 2.47 -41.32 20.57
C ILE A 150 1.25 -42.23 20.51
N GLU A 151 0.20 -41.85 19.80
CA GLU A 151 -1.02 -42.66 19.67
C GLU A 151 -0.74 -43.98 18.99
N LYS A 152 0.07 -44.02 17.95
CA LYS A 152 0.51 -45.24 17.27
C LYS A 152 1.28 -46.18 18.20
N LEU A 153 2.17 -45.65 19.03
CA LEU A 153 2.99 -46.43 19.95
C LEU A 153 2.19 -47.00 21.14
N THR A 154 1.14 -46.26 21.57
CA THR A 154 0.37 -46.63 22.77
C THR A 154 -0.86 -47.50 22.47
N ARG A 155 -1.53 -47.27 21.33
CA ARG A 155 -2.84 -47.89 21.03
C ARG A 155 -2.87 -48.86 19.86
N GLY A 156 -1.77 -48.96 19.07
CA GLY A 156 -1.66 -49.89 17.95
C GLY A 156 -2.75 -49.69 16.89
N ILE A 157 -2.59 -48.74 15.98
CA ILE A 157 -3.68 -48.21 15.17
C ILE A 157 -3.92 -49.01 13.90
N ALA A 158 -5.20 -49.38 13.65
CA ALA A 158 -5.78 -49.45 12.32
C ALA A 158 -6.24 -48.03 11.96
N VAL A 159 -5.53 -47.31 11.08
CA VAL A 159 -5.76 -45.87 10.81
C VAL A 159 -6.88 -45.66 9.81
N PRO A 160 -8.10 -45.30 10.23
CA PRO A 160 -9.04 -44.62 9.34
C PRO A 160 -8.64 -43.15 9.30
N GLY A 161 -7.83 -42.73 8.32
CA GLY A 161 -7.32 -41.36 8.29
C GLY A 161 -7.26 -40.75 6.88
N TYR A 162 -7.74 -41.41 5.84
CA TYR A 162 -7.65 -40.94 4.46
C TYR A 162 -8.27 -39.55 4.28
N ALA A 163 -9.48 -39.35 4.78
CA ALA A 163 -10.15 -38.04 4.69
C ALA A 163 -9.39 -36.94 5.44
N THR A 164 -8.87 -37.25 6.64
CA THR A 164 -8.08 -36.29 7.44
C THR A 164 -6.78 -35.89 6.71
N ILE A 165 -6.09 -36.85 6.09
CA ILE A 165 -4.87 -36.59 5.33
C ILE A 165 -5.17 -35.65 4.16
N ILE A 166 -6.23 -35.92 3.39
CA ILE A 166 -6.61 -35.07 2.26
C ILE A 166 -6.96 -33.64 2.70
N VAL A 167 -7.77 -33.48 3.76
CA VAL A 167 -8.15 -32.17 4.29
C VAL A 167 -6.93 -31.38 4.76
N LEU A 168 -6.01 -31.99 5.49
CA LEU A 168 -4.78 -31.36 5.95
C LEU A 168 -3.87 -30.97 4.78
N LEU A 169 -3.72 -31.85 3.80
CA LEU A 169 -2.92 -31.60 2.60
C LEU A 169 -3.47 -30.42 1.81
N LEU A 170 -4.77 -30.37 1.57
CA LEU A 170 -5.42 -29.26 0.89
C LEU A 170 -5.31 -27.94 1.69
N LEU A 171 -5.47 -27.98 3.00
CA LEU A 171 -5.35 -26.81 3.86
C LEU A 171 -3.92 -26.23 3.81
N PHE A 172 -2.92 -27.07 4.03
CA PHE A 172 -1.52 -26.60 4.00
C PHE A 172 -1.09 -26.15 2.60
N SER A 173 -1.51 -26.85 1.55
CA SER A 173 -1.25 -26.44 0.17
C SER A 173 -1.88 -25.08 -0.14
N SER A 174 -3.09 -24.82 0.33
CA SER A 174 -3.77 -23.52 0.13
C SER A 174 -3.02 -22.38 0.84
N ILE A 175 -2.59 -22.60 2.09
CA ILE A 175 -1.79 -21.63 2.84
C ILE A 175 -0.46 -21.37 2.11
N GLN A 176 0.20 -22.42 1.65
CA GLN A 176 1.47 -22.33 0.93
C GLN A 176 1.33 -21.54 -0.37
N LEU A 177 0.31 -21.83 -1.19
CA LEU A 177 0.04 -21.10 -2.42
C LEU A 177 -0.28 -19.63 -2.17
N PHE A 178 -1.02 -19.33 -1.10
CA PHE A 178 -1.29 -17.95 -0.69
C PHE A 178 -0.01 -17.20 -0.31
N CYS A 179 0.87 -17.82 0.46
CA CYS A 179 2.16 -17.24 0.84
C CYS A 179 3.06 -17.01 -0.39
N ILE A 180 3.11 -17.98 -1.32
CA ILE A 180 3.85 -17.86 -2.58
C ILE A 180 3.28 -16.71 -3.43
N GLY A 181 1.96 -16.54 -3.47
CA GLY A 181 1.30 -15.43 -4.17
C GLY A 181 1.73 -14.06 -3.62
N ILE A 182 1.80 -13.91 -2.30
CA ILE A 182 2.32 -12.68 -1.69
C ILE A 182 3.78 -12.43 -2.10
N ILE A 183 4.62 -13.43 -2.00
CA ILE A 183 6.04 -13.32 -2.40
C ILE A 183 6.15 -12.96 -3.88
N GLY A 184 5.35 -13.61 -4.73
CA GLY A 184 5.30 -13.36 -6.17
C GLY A 184 4.98 -11.90 -6.51
N GLU A 185 4.06 -11.27 -5.78
CA GLU A 185 3.73 -9.83 -5.95
C GLU A 185 4.94 -8.93 -5.67
N TYR A 186 5.68 -9.18 -4.59
CA TYR A 186 6.90 -8.40 -4.28
C TYR A 186 8.03 -8.67 -5.28
N VAL A 187 8.22 -9.92 -5.71
CA VAL A 187 9.23 -10.28 -6.72
C VAL A 187 8.87 -9.64 -8.06
N GLY A 188 7.60 -9.63 -8.45
CA GLY A 188 7.12 -8.98 -9.67
C GLY A 188 7.44 -7.48 -9.69
N ARG A 189 7.19 -6.77 -8.58
CA ARG A 189 7.53 -5.34 -8.45
C ARG A 189 9.02 -5.08 -8.50
N ASN A 190 9.83 -5.90 -7.81
CA ASN A 190 11.27 -5.82 -7.90
C ASN A 190 11.77 -6.05 -9.33
N PHE A 191 11.18 -6.99 -10.06
CA PHE A 191 11.52 -7.24 -11.46
C PHE A 191 11.20 -6.04 -12.36
N GLU A 192 10.05 -5.39 -12.17
CA GLU A 192 9.71 -4.18 -12.91
C GLU A 192 10.67 -3.02 -12.58
N GLN A 193 11.00 -2.83 -11.31
CA GLN A 193 11.95 -1.81 -10.86
C GLN A 193 13.37 -2.08 -11.39
N SER A 194 13.82 -3.33 -11.41
CA SER A 194 15.17 -3.72 -11.85
C SER A 194 15.43 -3.46 -13.34
N LYS A 195 14.37 -3.35 -14.15
CA LYS A 195 14.49 -2.99 -15.58
C LYS A 195 14.97 -1.57 -15.81
N ASN A 196 14.84 -0.68 -14.81
CA ASN A 196 15.20 0.74 -14.89
C ASN A 196 14.66 1.44 -16.16
N ARG A 197 13.47 1.03 -16.62
CA ARG A 197 12.83 1.64 -17.78
C ARG A 197 12.27 3.00 -17.40
N PRO A 198 12.40 4.02 -18.26
CA PRO A 198 11.78 5.32 -18.01
C PRO A 198 10.26 5.15 -17.93
N ILE A 199 9.61 5.89 -17.03
CA ILE A 199 8.15 5.85 -16.84
C ILE A 199 7.40 6.33 -18.08
N TYR A 200 8.03 7.23 -18.85
CA TYR A 200 7.52 7.71 -20.14
C TYR A 200 8.68 8.04 -21.08
N ILE A 201 8.38 8.04 -22.36
CA ILE A 201 9.28 8.52 -23.41
C ILE A 201 8.60 9.72 -24.06
N ALA A 202 9.19 10.91 -23.89
CA ALA A 202 8.66 12.12 -24.52
C ALA A 202 8.92 12.06 -26.04
N LYS A 203 7.86 12.25 -26.85
CA LYS A 203 7.99 12.39 -28.29
C LYS A 203 8.65 13.71 -28.67
N GLU A 204 8.32 14.76 -27.93
CA GLU A 204 8.79 16.13 -28.14
C GLU A 204 8.88 16.82 -26.79
N VAL A 205 9.94 17.59 -26.58
CA VAL A 205 10.13 18.42 -25.38
C VAL A 205 10.13 19.88 -25.84
N ILE A 206 9.12 20.64 -25.44
CA ILE A 206 8.96 22.05 -25.80
C ILE A 206 9.57 22.87 -24.66
N GLY A 207 10.50 23.77 -24.98
CA GLY A 207 11.03 24.77 -24.05
C GLY A 207 12.37 24.42 -23.37
N GLU A 208 13.03 23.32 -23.72
CA GLU A 208 14.45 23.14 -23.41
C GLU A 208 15.29 23.59 -24.62
N GLU A 209 15.94 24.75 -24.53
CA GLU A 209 17.10 25.02 -25.36
C GLU A 209 18.15 23.97 -24.99
N LYS A 210 18.57 23.18 -25.99
CA LYS A 210 19.70 22.26 -25.84
C LYS A 210 20.92 23.09 -25.46
N ALA A 211 21.35 22.99 -24.20
CA ALA A 211 22.65 23.48 -23.78
C ALA A 211 23.75 22.57 -24.32
#